data_0a39596fdc0bfc6e639735a31d4dd69b
#
_entry.id   0a39596fdc0bfc6e639735a31d4dd69b
#
_cell.length_a   1.000
_cell.length_b   1.000
_cell.length_c   1.000
_cell.angle_alpha   90.00
_cell.angle_beta   90.00
_cell.angle_gamma   90.00
#
_symmetry.space_group_name_H-M   'P 1'
#
loop_
_entity.id
_entity.type
_entity.pdbx_description
1 polymer ?
#
loop_
_entity_poly.entity_id
_entity_poly.type
_entity_poly.pdbx_seq_one_letter_code
_entity_poly.pdbx_strand_id
1 'polypeptide(L)'
;MGMKIGIIGYGYIGRALVERVQNSAGRFELAFIHNRNSAVLADIEPSLQLDDLANVAETAPDLIVECAHPSFTQNYGETFLKCANYMPLSVTALADDGLRDRLEQTALENGTKLYLPAGALIGGEALLMRGDEWQRVRITFRKHPDNIDFSESEYDPAQINGETVVYEGPVRGIAHQYPRNVNTMVTCALVSTGLDACEARLIADPALDCAIAEVEAWSKDGSIIRTEKSAPMVGVSGTEMIDSTWTSIQRASGGLMGA
;
A
#
# COMPACT_ATOMS: atom_id res chain seq x y z
N MET A 1 -0.07 23.20 -15.84
CA MET A 1 -0.25 23.05 -14.40
C MET A 1 0.21 21.65 -14.03
N GLY A 2 0.95 21.52 -12.95
CA GLY A 2 1.35 20.22 -12.41
C GLY A 2 0.15 19.43 -11.88
N MET A 3 0.29 18.11 -11.78
CA MET A 3 -0.72 17.27 -11.15
C MET A 3 -0.80 17.58 -9.65
N LYS A 4 -2.01 17.88 -9.16
CA LYS A 4 -2.24 18.23 -7.75
C LYS A 4 -2.42 16.99 -6.88
N ILE A 5 -1.57 16.86 -5.85
CA ILE A 5 -1.54 15.68 -4.99
C ILE A 5 -1.95 16.06 -3.56
N GLY A 6 -2.97 15.38 -3.04
CA GLY A 6 -3.30 15.37 -1.62
C GLY A 6 -2.58 14.25 -0.90
N ILE A 7 -1.98 14.51 0.26
CA ILE A 7 -1.29 13.52 1.08
C ILE A 7 -2.03 13.33 2.41
N ILE A 8 -2.41 12.09 2.71
CA ILE A 8 -3.01 11.70 4.00
C ILE A 8 -2.01 10.86 4.77
N GLY A 9 -1.62 11.36 5.95
CA GLY A 9 -0.54 10.80 6.77
C GLY A 9 0.79 11.52 6.55
N TYR A 10 1.33 12.13 7.62
CA TYR A 10 2.58 12.87 7.60
C TYR A 10 3.64 12.20 8.48
N GLY A 11 3.74 10.86 8.31
CA GLY A 11 4.76 10.00 8.90
C GLY A 11 6.00 9.87 8.01
N TYR A 12 6.73 8.75 8.16
CA TYR A 12 7.96 8.47 7.41
C TYR A 12 7.78 8.58 5.89
N ILE A 13 6.78 7.89 5.33
CA ILE A 13 6.52 7.92 3.87
C ILE A 13 5.95 9.28 3.46
N GLY A 14 4.93 9.80 4.17
CA GLY A 14 4.26 11.05 3.79
C GLY A 14 5.20 12.25 3.74
N ARG A 15 6.13 12.40 4.70
CA ARG A 15 7.14 13.47 4.69
C ARG A 15 8.02 13.38 3.45
N ALA A 16 8.50 12.19 3.12
CA ALA A 16 9.34 11.99 1.94
C ALA A 16 8.58 12.25 0.63
N LEU A 17 7.28 11.92 0.55
CA LEU A 17 6.46 12.23 -0.62
C LEU A 17 6.24 13.74 -0.76
N VAL A 18 5.96 14.45 0.33
CA VAL A 18 5.83 15.92 0.31
C VAL A 18 7.11 16.57 -0.22
N GLU A 19 8.27 16.15 0.29
CA GLU A 19 9.56 16.62 -0.20
C GLU A 19 9.76 16.36 -1.71
N ARG A 20 9.41 15.18 -2.18
CA ARG A 20 9.50 14.82 -3.61
C ARG A 20 8.57 15.64 -4.48
N VAL A 21 7.34 15.92 -4.02
CA VAL A 21 6.41 16.80 -4.74
C VAL A 21 7.00 18.20 -4.84
N GLN A 22 7.50 18.76 -3.75
CA GLN A 22 8.12 20.11 -3.72
C GLN A 22 9.33 20.19 -4.65
N ASN A 23 10.13 19.13 -4.75
CA ASN A 23 11.32 19.04 -5.60
C ASN A 23 11.05 18.59 -7.04
N SER A 24 9.79 18.49 -7.45
CA SER A 24 9.40 17.93 -8.77
C SER A 24 9.49 18.89 -9.94
N ALA A 25 10.06 20.10 -9.75
CA ALA A 25 10.16 21.15 -10.75
C ALA A 25 8.82 21.55 -11.38
N GLY A 26 7.73 21.56 -10.60
CA GLY A 26 6.40 21.95 -11.04
C GLY A 26 5.64 20.85 -11.79
N ARG A 27 6.18 19.63 -11.87
CA ARG A 27 5.45 18.48 -12.43
C ARG A 27 4.31 18.03 -11.54
N PHE A 28 4.52 18.13 -10.23
CA PHE A 28 3.53 17.85 -9.20
C PHE A 28 3.40 19.06 -8.27
N GLU A 29 2.21 19.28 -7.74
CA GLU A 29 1.89 20.34 -6.79
C GLU A 29 1.16 19.73 -5.60
N LEU A 30 1.35 20.29 -4.39
CA LEU A 30 0.57 19.86 -3.22
C LEU A 30 -0.81 20.52 -3.26
N ALA A 31 -1.86 19.70 -3.23
CA ALA A 31 -3.23 20.17 -3.02
C ALA A 31 -3.51 20.38 -1.54
N PHE A 32 -3.15 19.40 -0.72
CA PHE A 32 -3.27 19.43 0.74
C PHE A 32 -2.39 18.38 1.40
N ILE A 33 -2.20 18.56 2.71
CA ILE A 33 -1.64 17.56 3.61
C ILE A 33 -2.60 17.43 4.79
N HIS A 34 -2.99 16.19 5.10
CA HIS A 34 -3.79 15.85 6.28
C HIS A 34 -3.04 14.91 7.20
N ASN A 35 -3.15 15.15 8.50
CA ASN A 35 -2.71 14.20 9.51
C ASN A 35 -3.62 14.26 10.73
N ARG A 36 -4.02 13.10 11.29
CA ARG A 36 -4.91 13.03 12.46
C ARG A 36 -4.41 13.86 13.65
N ASN A 37 -3.10 13.87 13.89
CA ASN A 37 -2.47 14.77 14.83
C ASN A 37 -1.95 16.00 14.07
N SER A 38 -2.69 17.11 14.08
CA SER A 38 -2.35 18.34 13.37
C SER A 38 -1.05 18.99 13.90
N ALA A 39 -0.64 18.71 15.14
CA ALA A 39 0.59 19.27 15.69
C ALA A 39 1.85 18.86 14.90
N VAL A 40 1.82 17.73 14.19
CA VAL A 40 2.96 17.32 13.34
C VAL A 40 3.07 18.13 12.05
N LEU A 41 2.05 18.93 11.72
CA LEU A 41 1.98 19.81 10.55
C LEU A 41 2.40 21.26 10.87
N ALA A 42 2.92 21.55 12.06
CA ALA A 42 3.24 22.92 12.49
C ALA A 42 4.18 23.67 11.53
N ASP A 43 5.07 22.96 10.84
CA ASP A 43 6.03 23.52 9.88
C ASP A 43 5.47 23.58 8.45
N ILE A 44 4.25 23.11 8.22
CA ILE A 44 3.57 23.12 6.92
C ILE A 44 2.77 24.40 6.78
N GLU A 45 2.86 25.03 5.60
CA GLU A 45 2.07 26.23 5.29
C GLU A 45 0.58 26.00 5.58
N PRO A 46 -0.10 26.89 6.34
CA PRO A 46 -1.49 26.68 6.73
C PRO A 46 -2.47 26.48 5.55
N SER A 47 -2.20 27.08 4.40
CA SER A 47 -2.98 26.91 3.18
C SER A 47 -2.97 25.49 2.60
N LEU A 48 -1.96 24.69 2.99
CA LEU A 48 -1.84 23.28 2.58
C LEU A 48 -2.36 22.30 3.64
N GLN A 49 -2.72 22.78 4.83
CA GLN A 49 -3.24 21.92 5.88
C GLN A 49 -4.75 21.72 5.69
N LEU A 50 -5.18 20.46 5.61
CA LEU A 50 -6.60 20.09 5.55
C LEU A 50 -6.99 19.42 6.87
N ASP A 51 -7.78 20.10 7.70
CA ASP A 51 -8.20 19.57 9.00
C ASP A 51 -9.34 18.55 8.85
N ASP A 52 -10.34 18.86 8.03
CA ASP A 52 -11.51 18.00 7.81
C ASP A 52 -11.52 17.42 6.40
N LEU A 53 -11.39 16.11 6.31
CA LEU A 53 -11.42 15.37 5.05
C LEU A 53 -12.77 15.41 4.33
N ALA A 54 -13.86 15.82 4.99
CA ALA A 54 -15.15 16.07 4.31
C ALA A 54 -15.04 17.20 3.29
N ASN A 55 -14.11 18.14 3.48
CA ASN A 55 -13.89 19.29 2.61
C ASN A 55 -12.81 19.06 1.53
N VAL A 56 -12.39 17.81 1.33
CA VAL A 56 -11.29 17.47 0.41
C VAL A 56 -11.53 17.97 -1.02
N ALA A 57 -12.77 17.99 -1.49
CA ALA A 57 -13.14 18.47 -2.83
C ALA A 57 -12.79 19.96 -3.06
N GLU A 58 -12.78 20.79 -2.02
CA GLU A 58 -12.46 22.22 -2.11
C GLU A 58 -10.98 22.46 -2.46
N THR A 59 -10.10 21.48 -2.18
CA THR A 59 -8.68 21.55 -2.50
C THR A 59 -8.37 21.15 -3.96
N ALA A 60 -9.38 20.63 -4.68
CA ALA A 60 -9.32 20.20 -6.07
C ALA A 60 -8.10 19.32 -6.38
N PRO A 61 -7.86 18.19 -5.68
CA PRO A 61 -6.76 17.29 -5.97
C PRO A 61 -7.04 16.48 -7.23
N ASP A 62 -5.97 16.11 -7.97
CA ASP A 62 -6.05 15.15 -9.08
C ASP A 62 -5.84 13.72 -8.58
N LEU A 63 -5.02 13.57 -7.54
CA LEU A 63 -4.71 12.30 -6.88
C LEU A 63 -4.59 12.50 -5.36
N ILE A 64 -5.24 11.63 -4.62
CA ILE A 64 -5.09 11.54 -3.16
C ILE A 64 -4.29 10.28 -2.84
N VAL A 65 -3.18 10.43 -2.10
CA VAL A 65 -2.34 9.32 -1.64
C VAL A 65 -2.50 9.17 -0.13
N GLU A 66 -2.95 8.01 0.31
CA GLU A 66 -3.09 7.67 1.73
C GLU A 66 -1.89 6.81 2.16
N CYS A 67 -1.16 7.26 3.18
CA CYS A 67 -0.01 6.58 3.78
C CYS A 67 -0.05 6.61 5.32
N ALA A 68 -1.23 6.33 5.87
CA ALA A 68 -1.51 6.42 7.31
C ALA A 68 -2.07 5.12 7.90
N HIS A 69 -3.35 4.82 7.63
CA HIS A 69 -4.04 3.68 8.26
C HIS A 69 -5.25 3.24 7.41
N PRO A 70 -5.58 1.93 7.35
CA PRO A 70 -6.73 1.41 6.59
C PRO A 70 -8.07 2.10 6.88
N SER A 71 -8.26 2.61 8.10
CA SER A 71 -9.48 3.32 8.50
C SER A 71 -9.77 4.57 7.66
N PHE A 72 -8.77 5.21 7.06
CA PHE A 72 -9.01 6.34 6.17
C PHE A 72 -9.71 5.88 4.88
N THR A 73 -9.28 4.77 4.31
CA THR A 73 -9.94 4.16 3.15
C THR A 73 -11.37 3.73 3.51
N GLN A 74 -11.55 3.09 4.67
CA GLN A 74 -12.86 2.61 5.15
C GLN A 74 -13.86 3.76 5.35
N ASN A 75 -13.42 4.89 5.91
CA ASN A 75 -14.29 5.99 6.29
C ASN A 75 -14.47 7.05 5.20
N TYR A 76 -13.48 7.26 4.35
CA TYR A 76 -13.42 8.38 3.42
C TYR A 76 -13.13 7.98 1.96
N GLY A 77 -12.84 6.71 1.67
CA GLY A 77 -12.44 6.28 0.33
C GLY A 77 -13.46 6.64 -0.76
N GLU A 78 -14.76 6.47 -0.48
CA GLU A 78 -15.83 6.90 -1.39
C GLU A 78 -15.87 8.43 -1.55
N THR A 79 -15.63 9.20 -0.47
CA THR A 79 -15.55 10.67 -0.53
C THR A 79 -14.40 11.13 -1.41
N PHE A 80 -13.25 10.48 -1.31
CA PHE A 80 -12.08 10.78 -2.14
C PHE A 80 -12.35 10.48 -3.61
N LEU A 81 -12.90 9.32 -3.92
CA LEU A 81 -13.20 8.89 -5.29
C LEU A 81 -14.31 9.70 -5.97
N LYS A 82 -15.13 10.42 -5.22
CA LYS A 82 -16.11 11.37 -5.79
C LYS A 82 -15.45 12.61 -6.39
N CYS A 83 -14.24 12.96 -6.01
CA CYS A 83 -13.59 14.21 -6.46
C CYS A 83 -12.19 14.02 -7.06
N ALA A 84 -11.51 12.89 -6.82
CA ALA A 84 -10.13 12.66 -7.27
C ALA A 84 -9.84 11.18 -7.48
N ASN A 85 -8.76 10.88 -8.19
CA ASN A 85 -8.17 9.55 -8.15
C ASN A 85 -7.65 9.25 -6.74
N TYR A 86 -7.65 7.97 -6.34
CA TYR A 86 -7.27 7.57 -5.00
C TYR A 86 -6.25 6.43 -5.02
N MET A 87 -5.20 6.54 -4.19
CA MET A 87 -4.14 5.54 -4.04
C MET A 87 -3.90 5.26 -2.56
N PRO A 88 -4.54 4.24 -1.96
CA PRO A 88 -4.26 3.82 -0.60
C PRO A 88 -2.96 3.02 -0.53
N LEU A 89 -2.02 3.39 0.35
CA LEU A 89 -0.92 2.50 0.71
C LEU A 89 -1.36 1.46 1.75
N SER A 90 -2.40 1.77 2.50
CA SER A 90 -3.04 0.84 3.43
C SER A 90 -3.97 -0.13 2.69
N VAL A 91 -3.39 -0.89 1.75
CA VAL A 91 -4.12 -1.78 0.82
C VAL A 91 -4.91 -2.87 1.53
N THR A 92 -4.56 -3.21 2.77
CA THR A 92 -5.31 -4.17 3.60
C THR A 92 -6.78 -3.80 3.80
N ALA A 93 -7.16 -2.51 3.68
CA ALA A 93 -8.56 -2.10 3.64
C ALA A 93 -9.35 -2.76 2.51
N LEU A 94 -8.70 -3.04 1.37
CA LEU A 94 -9.31 -3.67 0.20
C LEU A 94 -9.50 -5.20 0.33
N ALA A 95 -9.13 -5.77 1.48
CA ALA A 95 -9.44 -7.15 1.79
C ALA A 95 -10.93 -7.37 2.15
N ASP A 96 -11.65 -6.30 2.46
CA ASP A 96 -13.13 -6.29 2.55
C ASP A 96 -13.71 -6.13 1.15
N ASP A 97 -14.36 -7.19 0.65
CA ASP A 97 -14.94 -7.22 -0.70
C ASP A 97 -16.04 -6.16 -0.85
N GLY A 98 -16.90 -6.01 0.16
CA GLY A 98 -17.99 -5.02 0.11
C GLY A 98 -17.49 -3.58 0.06
N LEU A 99 -16.42 -3.26 0.78
CA LEU A 99 -15.75 -1.96 0.68
C LEU A 99 -15.13 -1.78 -0.72
N ARG A 100 -14.37 -2.78 -1.18
CA ARG A 100 -13.71 -2.71 -2.49
C ARG A 100 -14.72 -2.48 -3.61
N ASP A 101 -15.82 -3.25 -3.64
CA ASP A 101 -16.86 -3.12 -4.65
C ASP A 101 -17.48 -1.71 -4.64
N ARG A 102 -17.76 -1.12 -3.46
CA ARG A 102 -18.27 0.25 -3.36
C ARG A 102 -17.26 1.29 -3.86
N LEU A 103 -15.98 1.11 -3.55
CA LEU A 103 -14.93 2.03 -4.02
C LEU A 103 -14.77 1.97 -5.54
N GLU A 104 -14.78 0.77 -6.13
CA GLU A 104 -14.70 0.58 -7.58
C GLU A 104 -15.92 1.16 -8.29
N GLN A 105 -17.12 0.94 -7.73
CA GLN A 105 -18.35 1.51 -8.26
C GLN A 105 -18.34 3.05 -8.17
N THR A 106 -17.91 3.60 -7.03
CA THR A 106 -17.81 5.07 -6.86
C THR A 106 -16.82 5.67 -7.86
N ALA A 107 -15.68 5.02 -8.06
CA ALA A 107 -14.69 5.47 -9.05
C ALA A 107 -15.29 5.48 -10.47
N LEU A 108 -15.98 4.41 -10.86
CA LEU A 108 -16.62 4.30 -12.16
C LEU A 108 -17.67 5.40 -12.39
N GLU A 109 -18.53 5.65 -11.41
CA GLU A 109 -19.59 6.64 -11.47
C GLU A 109 -19.09 8.09 -11.60
N ASN A 110 -17.91 8.38 -11.03
CA ASN A 110 -17.32 9.71 -11.02
C ASN A 110 -16.18 9.90 -12.04
N GLY A 111 -15.86 8.88 -12.85
CA GLY A 111 -14.79 8.93 -13.83
C GLY A 111 -13.39 9.03 -13.19
N THR A 112 -13.26 8.65 -11.92
CA THR A 112 -12.01 8.60 -11.17
C THR A 112 -11.43 7.18 -11.17
N LYS A 113 -10.26 6.98 -10.54
CA LYS A 113 -9.59 5.68 -10.49
C LYS A 113 -9.12 5.35 -9.09
N LEU A 114 -9.38 4.11 -8.66
CA LEU A 114 -8.72 3.50 -7.52
C LEU A 114 -7.40 2.87 -8.00
N TYR A 115 -6.27 3.42 -7.56
CA TYR A 115 -4.95 2.90 -7.92
C TYR A 115 -4.44 1.93 -6.87
N LEU A 116 -3.95 0.79 -7.32
CA LEU A 116 -3.28 -0.19 -6.47
C LEU A 116 -1.76 0.06 -6.51
N PRO A 117 -1.13 0.52 -5.42
CA PRO A 117 0.30 0.75 -5.39
C PRO A 117 1.06 -0.58 -5.42
N ALA A 118 2.24 -0.57 -6.05
CA ALA A 118 3.08 -1.77 -6.11
C ALA A 118 3.58 -2.21 -4.73
N GLY A 119 3.78 -1.26 -3.81
CA GLY A 119 4.35 -1.56 -2.50
C GLY A 119 5.74 -2.19 -2.61
N ALA A 120 5.99 -3.21 -1.82
CA ALA A 120 7.22 -4.01 -1.88
C ALA A 120 7.17 -5.14 -2.93
N LEU A 121 6.10 -5.23 -3.74
CA LEU A 121 5.90 -6.32 -4.71
C LEU A 121 6.86 -6.20 -5.89
N ILE A 122 7.64 -7.25 -6.11
CA ILE A 122 8.45 -7.41 -7.30
C ILE A 122 7.76 -8.38 -8.26
N GLY A 123 7.68 -8.03 -9.53
CA GLY A 123 7.03 -8.86 -10.55
C GLY A 123 5.51 -8.71 -10.61
N GLY A 124 4.94 -7.67 -9.99
CA GLY A 124 3.49 -7.42 -10.00
C GLY A 124 2.90 -7.31 -11.41
N GLU A 125 3.61 -6.70 -12.36
CA GLU A 125 3.20 -6.64 -13.77
C GLU A 125 3.15 -8.04 -14.42
N ALA A 126 4.13 -8.90 -14.11
CA ALA A 126 4.14 -10.27 -14.62
C ALA A 126 2.99 -11.09 -14.03
N LEU A 127 2.63 -10.87 -12.77
CA LEU A 127 1.46 -11.48 -12.15
C LEU A 127 0.18 -11.03 -12.85
N LEU A 128 0.01 -9.72 -13.04
CA LEU A 128 -1.16 -9.14 -13.68
C LEU A 128 -1.32 -9.58 -15.13
N MET A 129 -0.24 -9.67 -15.89
CA MET A 129 -0.27 -10.07 -17.31
C MET A 129 -0.81 -11.49 -17.53
N ARG A 130 -0.61 -12.39 -16.58
CA ARG A 130 -1.07 -13.77 -16.72
C ARG A 130 -2.49 -14.01 -16.18
N GLY A 131 -3.00 -13.12 -15.33
CA GLY A 131 -4.39 -13.16 -14.84
C GLY A 131 -4.81 -14.56 -14.38
N ASP A 132 -5.85 -15.11 -15.01
CA ASP A 132 -6.47 -16.41 -14.66
C ASP A 132 -5.61 -17.65 -15.00
N GLU A 133 -4.44 -17.47 -15.62
CA GLU A 133 -3.52 -18.58 -15.92
C GLU A 133 -2.76 -19.08 -14.68
N TRP A 134 -2.77 -18.32 -13.58
CA TRP A 134 -2.13 -18.75 -12.35
C TRP A 134 -2.93 -19.90 -11.70
N GLN A 135 -2.25 -21.01 -11.45
CA GLN A 135 -2.78 -22.14 -10.69
C GLN A 135 -2.58 -21.96 -9.19
N ARG A 136 -1.47 -21.33 -8.80
CA ARG A 136 -1.08 -21.11 -7.41
C ARG A 136 -0.18 -19.88 -7.33
N VAL A 137 -0.39 -19.04 -6.34
CA VAL A 137 0.51 -17.95 -5.99
C VAL A 137 0.71 -17.95 -4.48
N ARG A 138 1.96 -17.83 -4.06
CA ARG A 138 2.35 -17.67 -2.66
C ARG A 138 3.22 -16.44 -2.49
N ILE A 139 2.94 -15.66 -1.45
CA ILE A 139 3.79 -14.57 -0.99
C ILE A 139 4.25 -14.84 0.44
N THR A 140 5.56 -14.76 0.68
CA THR A 140 6.17 -14.97 1.99
C THR A 140 6.90 -13.70 2.42
N PHE A 141 6.66 -13.26 3.65
CA PHE A 141 7.47 -12.24 4.31
C PHE A 141 8.24 -12.85 5.47
N ARG A 142 9.53 -12.49 5.56
CA ARG A 142 10.39 -12.77 6.72
C ARG A 142 10.86 -11.44 7.30
N LYS A 143 10.66 -11.23 8.59
CA LYS A 143 10.98 -9.97 9.26
C LYS A 143 11.49 -10.23 10.67
N HIS A 144 12.34 -9.32 11.18
CA HIS A 144 12.60 -9.28 12.61
C HIS A 144 11.30 -9.02 13.39
N PRO A 145 11.05 -9.64 14.55
CA PRO A 145 9.82 -9.43 15.34
C PRO A 145 9.52 -7.96 15.63
N ASP A 146 10.54 -7.13 15.87
CA ASP A 146 10.39 -5.68 16.12
C ASP A 146 9.81 -4.91 14.92
N ASN A 147 9.82 -5.51 13.72
CA ASN A 147 9.25 -4.95 12.50
C ASN A 147 7.88 -5.54 12.15
N ILE A 148 7.27 -6.29 13.07
CA ILE A 148 5.92 -6.83 12.95
C ILE A 148 5.04 -6.18 14.02
N ASP A 149 3.91 -5.61 13.57
CA ASP A 149 2.87 -5.11 14.47
C ASP A 149 1.94 -6.27 14.83
N PHE A 150 2.01 -6.74 16.07
CA PHE A 150 1.21 -7.84 16.59
C PHE A 150 -0.09 -7.37 17.27
N SER A 151 -0.40 -6.07 17.24
CA SER A 151 -1.51 -5.48 18.01
C SER A 151 -2.88 -6.10 17.73
N GLU A 152 -3.11 -6.58 16.50
CA GLU A 152 -4.36 -7.23 16.08
C GLU A 152 -4.22 -8.76 15.98
N SER A 153 -3.05 -9.30 16.35
CA SER A 153 -2.75 -10.72 16.30
C SER A 153 -2.95 -11.38 17.66
N GLU A 154 -3.39 -12.64 17.67
CA GLU A 154 -3.41 -13.47 18.88
C GLU A 154 -2.01 -14.02 19.24
N TYR A 155 -0.99 -13.80 18.41
CA TYR A 155 0.35 -14.31 18.63
C TYR A 155 1.11 -13.45 19.64
N ASP A 156 1.70 -14.09 20.66
CA ASP A 156 2.55 -13.40 21.64
C ASP A 156 3.99 -13.30 21.14
N PRO A 157 4.49 -12.09 20.81
CA PRO A 157 5.86 -11.90 20.30
C PRO A 157 6.94 -12.34 21.30
N ALA A 158 6.64 -12.39 22.62
CA ALA A 158 7.60 -12.85 23.63
C ALA A 158 7.94 -14.35 23.52
N GLN A 159 7.14 -15.11 22.76
CA GLN A 159 7.40 -16.54 22.51
C GLN A 159 8.34 -16.79 21.32
N ILE A 160 8.74 -15.75 20.58
CA ILE A 160 9.59 -15.85 19.40
C ILE A 160 11.06 -15.91 19.83
N ASN A 161 11.65 -17.10 19.83
CA ASN A 161 13.04 -17.33 20.20
C ASN A 161 13.94 -17.76 19.03
N GLY A 162 13.40 -17.82 17.80
CA GLY A 162 14.05 -18.21 16.55
C GLY A 162 13.09 -18.07 15.39
N GLU A 163 13.46 -18.53 14.19
CA GLU A 163 12.57 -18.50 13.03
C GLU A 163 11.22 -19.14 13.35
N THR A 164 10.16 -18.38 13.30
CA THR A 164 8.83 -18.79 13.70
C THR A 164 7.79 -18.36 12.65
N VAL A 165 7.00 -19.31 12.15
CA VAL A 165 5.86 -19.01 11.28
C VAL A 165 4.73 -18.49 12.17
N VAL A 166 4.46 -17.18 12.07
CA VAL A 166 3.40 -16.52 12.85
C VAL A 166 2.06 -16.50 12.10
N TYR A 167 2.09 -16.74 10.81
CA TYR A 167 0.89 -16.95 9.99
C TYR A 167 1.20 -17.82 8.76
N GLU A 168 0.28 -18.72 8.42
CA GLU A 168 0.24 -19.43 7.13
C GLU A 168 -1.23 -19.69 6.76
N GLY A 169 -1.65 -19.23 5.57
CA GLY A 169 -3.02 -19.36 5.09
C GLY A 169 -3.35 -18.38 3.95
N PRO A 170 -4.64 -18.17 3.66
CA PRO A 170 -5.08 -17.19 2.66
C PRO A 170 -4.65 -15.75 3.00
N VAL A 171 -4.40 -14.93 1.97
CA VAL A 171 -4.08 -13.50 2.17
C VAL A 171 -5.20 -12.77 2.90
N ARG A 172 -6.46 -13.13 2.70
CA ARG A 172 -7.59 -12.53 3.42
C ARG A 172 -7.40 -12.62 4.94
N GLY A 173 -7.05 -13.79 5.45
CA GLY A 173 -6.89 -14.01 6.89
C GLY A 173 -5.75 -13.19 7.50
N ILE A 174 -4.60 -13.13 6.83
CA ILE A 174 -3.47 -12.35 7.35
C ILE A 174 -3.75 -10.84 7.30
N ALA A 175 -4.53 -10.35 6.34
CA ALA A 175 -4.88 -8.94 6.22
C ALA A 175 -5.66 -8.44 7.45
N HIS A 176 -6.44 -9.30 8.12
CA HIS A 176 -7.14 -8.98 9.36
C HIS A 176 -6.24 -9.03 10.60
N GLN A 177 -5.29 -9.98 10.64
CA GLN A 177 -4.45 -10.19 11.83
C GLN A 177 -3.22 -9.26 11.85
N TYR A 178 -2.74 -8.82 10.67
CA TYR A 178 -1.53 -8.01 10.54
C TYR A 178 -1.75 -6.83 9.57
N PRO A 179 -2.78 -5.99 9.77
CA PRO A 179 -3.23 -5.00 8.76
C PRO A 179 -2.16 -3.97 8.38
N ARG A 180 -1.19 -3.71 9.26
CA ARG A 180 -0.10 -2.75 8.98
C ARG A 180 1.13 -3.37 8.33
N ASN A 181 1.24 -4.70 8.32
CA ASN A 181 2.44 -5.41 7.86
C ASN A 181 2.34 -5.98 6.44
N VAL A 182 1.11 -6.16 5.91
CA VAL A 182 0.89 -7.07 4.78
C VAL A 182 0.20 -6.41 3.58
N ASN A 183 0.27 -5.08 3.48
CA ASN A 183 -0.30 -4.35 2.35
C ASN A 183 0.13 -4.93 0.99
N THR A 184 1.42 -5.25 0.84
CA THR A 184 1.96 -5.85 -0.39
C THR A 184 1.41 -7.26 -0.65
N MET A 185 1.08 -8.04 0.39
CA MET A 185 0.45 -9.35 0.20
C MET A 185 -0.95 -9.19 -0.38
N VAL A 186 -1.71 -8.19 0.08
CA VAL A 186 -3.03 -7.88 -0.49
C VAL A 186 -2.88 -7.40 -1.93
N THR A 187 -1.89 -6.53 -2.23
CA THR A 187 -1.59 -6.16 -3.63
C THR A 187 -1.31 -7.40 -4.48
N CYS A 188 -0.44 -8.30 -4.01
CA CYS A 188 -0.10 -9.54 -4.72
C CYS A 188 -1.33 -10.40 -5.02
N ALA A 189 -2.21 -10.58 -4.04
CA ALA A 189 -3.43 -11.35 -4.21
C ALA A 189 -4.39 -10.72 -5.23
N LEU A 190 -4.59 -9.40 -5.15
CA LEU A 190 -5.50 -8.68 -6.05
C LEU A 190 -5.03 -8.67 -7.51
N VAL A 191 -3.72 -8.77 -7.77
CA VAL A 191 -3.18 -8.83 -9.13
C VAL A 191 -2.93 -10.27 -9.61
N SER A 192 -3.35 -11.28 -8.85
CA SER A 192 -3.11 -12.69 -9.19
C SER A 192 -4.33 -13.58 -8.96
N THR A 193 -4.33 -14.44 -7.96
CA THR A 193 -5.36 -15.47 -7.73
C THR A 193 -6.51 -15.03 -6.81
N GLY A 194 -6.49 -13.79 -6.33
CA GLY A 194 -7.48 -13.27 -5.37
C GLY A 194 -7.13 -13.59 -3.91
N LEU A 195 -7.86 -12.95 -3.01
CA LEU A 195 -7.55 -12.93 -1.57
C LEU A 195 -7.65 -14.30 -0.88
N ASP A 196 -8.55 -15.14 -1.37
CA ASP A 196 -8.82 -16.46 -0.76
C ASP A 196 -7.95 -17.57 -1.33
N ALA A 197 -7.47 -17.42 -2.57
CA ALA A 197 -6.65 -18.42 -3.25
C ALA A 197 -5.14 -18.10 -3.20
N CYS A 198 -4.75 -16.83 -3.02
CA CYS A 198 -3.37 -16.46 -2.84
C CYS A 198 -2.91 -16.85 -1.42
N GLU A 199 -1.85 -17.64 -1.34
CA GLU A 199 -1.27 -18.11 -0.09
C GLU A 199 -0.34 -17.03 0.49
N ALA A 200 -0.48 -16.75 1.78
CA ALA A 200 0.39 -15.87 2.55
C ALA A 200 1.14 -16.64 3.62
N ARG A 201 2.40 -16.28 3.82
CA ARG A 201 3.22 -16.77 4.93
C ARG A 201 3.98 -15.61 5.56
N LEU A 202 3.83 -15.42 6.88
CA LEU A 202 4.58 -14.44 7.65
C LEU A 202 5.48 -15.19 8.63
N ILE A 203 6.76 -14.89 8.57
CA ILE A 203 7.79 -15.50 9.40
C ILE A 203 8.45 -14.39 10.21
N ALA A 204 8.49 -14.57 11.51
CA ALA A 204 9.26 -13.74 12.43
C ALA A 204 10.60 -14.45 12.72
N ASP A 205 11.71 -13.76 12.50
CA ASP A 205 13.04 -14.30 12.76
C ASP A 205 13.92 -13.24 13.44
N PRO A 206 14.27 -13.44 14.73
CA PRO A 206 15.13 -12.50 15.47
C PRO A 206 16.56 -12.40 14.94
N ALA A 207 17.00 -13.29 14.05
CA ALA A 207 18.33 -13.23 13.46
C ALA A 207 18.42 -12.30 12.24
N LEU A 208 17.29 -11.78 11.74
CA LEU A 208 17.26 -10.91 10.58
C LEU A 208 17.55 -9.45 10.93
N ASP A 209 18.33 -8.80 10.10
CA ASP A 209 18.59 -7.35 10.11
C ASP A 209 17.85 -6.61 8.98
N CYS A 210 17.12 -7.35 8.14
CA CYS A 210 16.37 -6.85 6.99
C CYS A 210 15.02 -7.55 6.87
N ALA A 211 14.11 -7.02 6.04
CA ALA A 211 12.93 -7.75 5.61
C ALA A 211 13.21 -8.47 4.28
N ILE A 212 12.70 -9.69 4.17
CA ILE A 212 12.73 -10.48 2.94
C ILE A 212 11.30 -10.66 2.45
N ALA A 213 11.07 -10.37 1.17
CA ALA A 213 9.80 -10.57 0.49
C ALA A 213 10.01 -11.52 -0.69
N GLU A 214 9.32 -12.65 -0.67
CA GLU A 214 9.40 -13.69 -1.70
C GLU A 214 8.02 -13.86 -2.36
N VAL A 215 7.99 -13.98 -3.69
CA VAL A 215 6.78 -14.40 -4.43
C VAL A 215 7.12 -15.60 -5.28
N GLU A 216 6.30 -16.62 -5.18
CA GLU A 216 6.32 -17.80 -6.05
C GLU A 216 4.95 -17.94 -6.73
N ALA A 217 4.95 -18.04 -8.04
CA ALA A 217 3.74 -18.20 -8.84
C ALA A 217 3.91 -19.34 -9.85
N TRP A 218 2.96 -20.26 -9.87
CA TRP A 218 2.92 -21.43 -10.77
C TRP A 218 1.73 -21.29 -11.70
N SER A 219 2.00 -21.33 -13.00
CA SER A 219 0.98 -21.23 -14.04
C SER A 219 0.51 -22.61 -14.50
N LYS A 220 -0.70 -22.69 -15.08
CA LYS A 220 -1.29 -23.90 -15.67
C LYS A 220 -0.45 -24.49 -16.79
N ASP A 221 0.32 -23.68 -17.52
CA ASP A 221 1.22 -24.12 -18.59
C ASP A 221 2.58 -24.66 -18.07
N GLY A 222 2.78 -24.72 -16.75
CA GLY A 222 4.02 -25.15 -16.10
C GLY A 222 5.06 -24.03 -15.95
N SER A 223 4.79 -22.83 -16.40
CA SER A 223 5.69 -21.68 -16.14
C SER A 223 5.72 -21.33 -14.66
N ILE A 224 6.88 -20.93 -14.18
CA ILE A 224 7.09 -20.53 -12.77
C ILE A 224 7.76 -19.16 -12.75
N ILE A 225 7.24 -18.27 -11.90
CA ILE A 225 7.92 -17.02 -11.53
C ILE A 225 8.34 -17.14 -10.07
N ARG A 226 9.59 -16.76 -9.80
CA ARG A 226 10.11 -16.59 -8.43
C ARG A 226 10.82 -15.26 -8.34
N THR A 227 10.46 -14.48 -7.34
CA THR A 227 11.14 -13.23 -7.00
C THR A 227 11.47 -13.21 -5.53
N GLU A 228 12.63 -12.66 -5.20
CA GLU A 228 13.06 -12.41 -3.83
C GLU A 228 13.63 -11.00 -3.73
N LYS A 229 13.35 -10.34 -2.64
CA LYS A 229 13.90 -9.03 -2.32
C LYS A 229 14.23 -8.96 -0.85
N SER A 230 15.43 -8.44 -0.53
CA SER A 230 15.83 -8.06 0.82
C SER A 230 15.98 -6.55 0.92
N ALA A 231 15.45 -5.94 1.98
CA ALA A 231 15.57 -4.50 2.19
C ALA A 231 15.62 -4.14 3.69
N PRO A 232 16.39 -3.10 4.07
CA PRO A 232 16.36 -2.57 5.43
C PRO A 232 14.94 -2.08 5.80
N MET A 233 14.63 -2.09 7.09
CA MET A 233 13.34 -1.68 7.63
C MET A 233 13.43 -0.40 8.46
N VAL A 234 12.37 0.41 8.39
CA VAL A 234 12.11 1.51 9.32
C VAL A 234 10.71 1.29 9.91
N GLY A 235 10.64 0.86 11.18
CA GLY A 235 9.40 0.38 11.78
C GLY A 235 8.85 -0.81 11.00
N VAL A 236 7.59 -0.74 10.56
CA VAL A 236 6.93 -1.82 9.79
C VAL A 236 7.14 -1.70 8.27
N SER A 237 7.80 -0.63 7.80
CA SER A 237 7.96 -0.32 6.37
C SER A 237 9.39 -0.55 5.89
N GLY A 238 9.56 -1.15 4.72
CA GLY A 238 10.85 -1.17 4.02
C GLY A 238 11.24 0.23 3.53
N THR A 239 12.53 0.51 3.48
CA THR A 239 13.06 1.83 3.05
C THR A 239 12.70 2.14 1.59
N GLU A 240 12.59 1.12 0.75
CA GLU A 240 12.22 1.23 -0.67
C GLU A 240 10.76 1.65 -0.90
N MET A 241 9.92 1.63 0.14
CA MET A 241 8.51 2.03 0.02
C MET A 241 8.33 3.46 -0.48
N ILE A 242 9.27 4.35 -0.17
CA ILE A 242 9.25 5.74 -0.66
C ILE A 242 9.43 5.75 -2.19
N ASP A 243 10.41 5.01 -2.72
CA ASP A 243 10.69 4.95 -4.16
C ASP A 243 9.58 4.26 -4.94
N SER A 244 9.07 3.15 -4.40
CA SER A 244 7.96 2.40 -4.98
C SER A 244 6.68 3.23 -5.05
N THR A 245 6.36 3.95 -3.96
CA THR A 245 5.20 4.83 -3.93
C THR A 245 5.35 5.99 -4.91
N TRP A 246 6.52 6.62 -4.92
CA TRP A 246 6.80 7.70 -5.87
C TRP A 246 6.66 7.24 -7.32
N THR A 247 7.17 6.07 -7.65
CA THR A 247 7.01 5.45 -8.97
C THR A 247 5.53 5.20 -9.28
N SER A 248 4.75 4.73 -8.32
CA SER A 248 3.30 4.52 -8.50
C SER A 248 2.56 5.84 -8.77
N ILE A 249 2.93 6.94 -8.07
CA ILE A 249 2.40 8.29 -8.33
C ILE A 249 2.75 8.76 -9.74
N GLN A 250 4.01 8.58 -10.16
CA GLN A 250 4.46 8.97 -11.50
C GLN A 250 3.72 8.18 -12.59
N ARG A 251 3.46 6.89 -12.41
CA ARG A 251 2.64 6.07 -13.30
C ARG A 251 1.20 6.56 -13.38
N ALA A 252 0.60 6.88 -12.22
CA ALA A 252 -0.77 7.43 -12.16
C ALA A 252 -0.90 8.75 -12.93
N SER A 253 0.19 9.56 -13.02
CA SER A 253 0.21 10.79 -13.81
C SER A 253 0.39 10.57 -15.32
N GLY A 254 0.49 9.34 -15.79
CA GLY A 254 0.74 9.02 -17.21
C GLY A 254 2.18 9.29 -17.68
N GLY A 255 3.11 9.55 -16.77
CA GLY A 255 4.41 10.13 -17.09
C GLY A 255 5.60 9.20 -17.22
N LEU A 256 5.50 7.92 -16.95
CA LEU A 256 6.72 7.11 -16.82
C LEU A 256 6.79 5.86 -17.68
N MET A 257 5.72 5.42 -18.25
CA MET A 257 5.71 4.15 -19.01
C MET A 257 5.56 4.33 -20.51
N GLY A 258 5.95 5.49 -20.99
CA GLY A 258 6.09 5.75 -22.41
C GLY A 258 7.51 5.58 -22.93
N ALA A 259 8.36 4.88 -22.20
CA ALA A 259 9.70 4.59 -22.68
C ALA A 259 9.86 3.09 -22.85
#